data_81f61308db77d5b2d0c2c6d90ea6d212
#
_entry.id   81f61308db77d5b2d0c2c6d90ea6d212
#
_cell.length_a   1.000
_cell.length_b   1.000
_cell.length_c   1.000
_cell.angle_alpha   90.00
_cell.angle_beta   90.00
_cell.angle_gamma   90.00
#
_symmetry.space_group_name_H-M   'P 1'
#
loop_
_entity.id
_entity.type
_entity.pdbx_description
1 polymer ?
#
loop_
_entity_poly.entity_id
_entity_poly.type
_entity_poly.pdbx_seq_one_letter_code
_entity_poly.pdbx_strand_id
1 'polypeptide(L)'
;APLVGAGLIVGVTILFAAGPRLGYLPPIHTATTERTAKHVAVVETRDLRFTDRADGALVIDDTVRGTVAAVLPHGTNNGFIRGVLRGMARDRLLRGVGRTEPFRLTLFADGALTLFDPSTARNIELGSFGPTNKQSFADLLLTHRPVPSKEALLGKVDL
;
A
#
# COMPACT_ATOMS: atom_id res chain seq x y z
N ALA A 1 -26.46 -40.92 10.15
CA ALA A 1 -25.03 -40.50 10.33
C ALA A 1 -24.61 -39.16 9.74
N PRO A 2 -25.34 -38.45 8.83
CA PRO A 2 -24.88 -37.16 8.31
C PRO A 2 -24.87 -35.99 9.34
N LEU A 3 -25.75 -36.06 10.35
CA LEU A 3 -25.85 -34.99 11.38
C LEU A 3 -24.63 -34.91 12.30
N VAL A 4 -23.96 -36.03 12.57
CA VAL A 4 -22.77 -36.07 13.43
C VAL A 4 -21.57 -35.39 12.72
N GLY A 5 -21.43 -35.65 11.41
CA GLY A 5 -20.37 -34.99 10.60
C GLY A 5 -20.58 -33.50 10.48
N ALA A 6 -21.80 -33.01 10.27
CA ALA A 6 -22.10 -31.59 10.20
C ALA A 6 -21.84 -30.89 11.53
N GLY A 7 -22.20 -31.48 12.66
CA GLY A 7 -21.94 -30.93 13.99
C GLY A 7 -20.44 -30.79 14.29
N LEU A 8 -19.64 -31.76 13.86
CA LEU A 8 -18.18 -31.72 14.06
C LEU A 8 -17.51 -30.61 13.24
N ILE A 9 -17.92 -30.40 11.98
CA ILE A 9 -17.39 -29.32 11.12
C ILE A 9 -17.75 -27.96 11.72
N VAL A 10 -19.00 -27.77 12.14
CA VAL A 10 -19.44 -26.50 12.76
C VAL A 10 -18.67 -26.24 14.06
N GLY A 11 -18.49 -27.26 14.91
CA GLY A 11 -17.73 -27.16 16.14
C GLY A 11 -16.28 -26.76 15.92
N VAL A 12 -15.60 -27.35 14.93
CA VAL A 12 -14.23 -27.01 14.55
C VAL A 12 -14.16 -25.59 14.01
N THR A 13 -15.10 -25.17 13.16
CA THR A 13 -15.15 -23.81 12.62
C THR A 13 -15.32 -22.77 13.71
N ILE A 14 -16.20 -23.02 14.68
CA ILE A 14 -16.40 -22.13 15.84
C ILE A 14 -15.14 -22.07 16.70
N LEU A 15 -14.46 -23.18 16.93
CA LEU A 15 -13.23 -23.23 17.70
C LEU A 15 -12.12 -22.39 17.04
N PHE A 16 -11.94 -22.50 15.71
CA PHE A 16 -10.98 -21.68 14.97
C PHE A 16 -11.36 -20.20 14.93
N ALA A 17 -12.64 -19.87 14.85
CA ALA A 17 -13.10 -18.48 14.80
C ALA A 17 -13.07 -17.78 16.17
N ALA A 18 -13.41 -18.49 17.24
CA ALA A 18 -13.50 -17.94 18.58
C ALA A 18 -12.26 -18.24 19.46
N GLY A 19 -11.48 -19.26 19.12
CA GLY A 19 -10.35 -19.75 19.88
C GLY A 19 -9.35 -18.65 20.27
N PRO A 20 -8.93 -17.77 19.35
CA PRO A 20 -8.00 -16.68 19.70
C PRO A 20 -8.58 -15.68 20.71
N ARG A 21 -9.90 -15.42 20.64
CA ARG A 21 -10.59 -14.50 21.58
C ARG A 21 -10.78 -15.10 22.96
N LEU A 22 -10.85 -16.42 23.05
CA LEU A 22 -11.02 -17.17 24.30
C LEU A 22 -9.69 -17.67 24.88
N GLY A 23 -8.54 -17.35 24.21
CA GLY A 23 -7.22 -17.77 24.65
C GLY A 23 -6.88 -19.26 24.43
N TYR A 24 -7.72 -19.99 23.71
CA TYR A 24 -7.47 -21.41 23.36
C TYR A 24 -6.50 -21.60 22.20
N LEU A 25 -6.35 -20.56 21.35
CA LEU A 25 -5.41 -20.56 20.24
C LEU A 25 -4.46 -19.36 20.39
N PRO A 26 -3.18 -19.49 19.97
CA PRO A 26 -2.27 -18.37 19.98
C PRO A 26 -2.79 -17.25 19.09
N PRO A 27 -2.52 -15.98 19.41
CA PRO A 27 -2.92 -14.85 18.59
C PRO A 27 -2.30 -14.98 17.18
N ILE A 28 -3.07 -14.62 16.17
CA ILE A 28 -2.57 -14.59 14.79
C ILE A 28 -1.57 -13.42 14.70
N HIS A 29 -0.29 -13.73 14.59
CA HIS A 29 0.76 -12.74 14.36
C HIS A 29 0.74 -12.34 12.89
N THR A 30 0.47 -11.07 12.62
CA THR A 30 0.66 -10.48 11.30
C THR A 30 2.11 -10.03 11.16
N ALA A 31 2.62 -9.91 9.92
CA ALA A 31 3.97 -9.38 9.70
C ALA A 31 4.18 -8.00 10.35
N THR A 32 3.13 -7.18 10.41
CA THR A 32 3.15 -5.88 11.09
C THR A 32 3.32 -6.02 12.60
N THR A 33 2.57 -6.91 13.25
CA THR A 33 2.70 -7.13 14.72
C THR A 33 4.06 -7.71 15.08
N GLU A 34 4.61 -8.60 14.28
CA GLU A 34 5.96 -9.12 14.49
C GLU A 34 7.04 -8.05 14.35
N ARG A 35 6.96 -7.17 13.34
CA ARG A 35 7.91 -6.07 13.19
C ARG A 35 7.85 -5.10 14.38
N THR A 36 6.64 -4.79 14.85
CA THR A 36 6.46 -3.95 16.02
C THR A 36 7.07 -4.59 17.27
N ALA A 37 6.83 -5.89 17.48
CA ALA A 37 7.39 -6.63 18.63
C ALA A 37 8.91 -6.74 18.57
N LYS A 38 9.49 -6.85 17.37
CA LYS A 38 10.94 -6.92 17.14
C LYS A 38 11.60 -5.55 17.05
N HIS A 39 10.85 -4.45 17.19
CA HIS A 39 11.34 -3.06 17.05
C HIS A 39 12.13 -2.83 15.74
N VAL A 40 11.66 -3.39 14.63
CA VAL A 40 12.33 -3.23 13.33
C VAL A 40 12.31 -1.75 12.94
N ALA A 41 13.48 -1.19 12.71
CA ALA A 41 13.64 0.23 12.39
C ALA A 41 13.02 0.58 11.01
N VAL A 42 12.48 1.78 10.91
CA VAL A 42 12.07 2.39 9.64
C VAL A 42 13.30 2.99 8.97
N VAL A 43 13.51 2.64 7.69
CA VAL A 43 14.62 3.19 6.89
C VAL A 43 14.17 4.44 6.15
N GLU A 44 13.01 4.40 5.50
CA GLU A 44 12.46 5.51 4.72
C GLU A 44 10.94 5.48 4.78
N THR A 45 10.33 6.67 4.81
CA THR A 45 8.87 6.83 4.74
C THR A 45 8.52 7.99 3.82
N ARG A 46 7.48 7.81 3.00
CA ARG A 46 6.88 8.88 2.20
C ARG A 46 5.37 8.86 2.29
N ASP A 47 4.78 10.03 2.39
CA ASP A 47 3.34 10.23 2.29
C ASP A 47 3.00 10.66 0.85
N LEU A 48 2.41 9.74 0.09
CA LEU A 48 2.21 9.85 -1.34
C LEU A 48 0.73 10.04 -1.68
N ARG A 49 0.45 11.02 -2.53
CA ARG A 49 -0.86 11.22 -3.14
C ARG A 49 -0.82 10.79 -4.60
N PHE A 50 -1.83 10.06 -5.02
CA PHE A 50 -1.95 9.52 -6.37
C PHE A 50 -3.12 10.18 -7.08
N THR A 51 -2.87 10.78 -8.25
CA THR A 51 -3.87 11.51 -9.02
C THR A 51 -3.84 11.05 -10.47
N ASP A 52 -4.97 10.56 -10.98
CA ASP A 52 -5.13 10.28 -12.40
C ASP A 52 -5.27 11.58 -13.18
N ARG A 53 -4.47 11.72 -14.22
CA ARG A 53 -4.50 12.85 -15.14
C ARG A 53 -5.36 12.52 -16.37
N ALA A 54 -5.87 13.56 -17.05
CA ALA A 54 -6.80 13.40 -18.20
C ALA A 54 -6.19 12.62 -19.35
N ASP A 55 -4.86 12.65 -19.54
CA ASP A 55 -4.13 11.86 -20.54
C ASP A 55 -3.89 10.40 -20.13
N GLY A 56 -4.45 9.99 -18.97
CA GLY A 56 -4.31 8.65 -18.41
C GLY A 56 -3.00 8.41 -17.66
N ALA A 57 -2.15 9.41 -17.54
CA ALA A 57 -0.97 9.30 -16.67
C ALA A 57 -1.37 9.33 -15.19
N LEU A 58 -0.62 8.61 -14.34
CA LEU A 58 -0.76 8.65 -12.90
C LEU A 58 0.35 9.54 -12.33
N VAL A 59 -0.04 10.64 -11.71
CA VAL A 59 0.87 11.55 -11.00
C VAL A 59 0.96 11.11 -9.54
N ILE A 60 2.17 11.05 -9.01
CA ILE A 60 2.47 10.66 -7.65
C ILE A 60 3.19 11.82 -6.98
N ASP A 61 2.51 12.47 -6.03
CA ASP A 61 3.03 13.61 -5.29
C ASP A 61 3.50 13.16 -3.90
N ASP A 62 4.71 13.58 -3.52
CA ASP A 62 5.17 13.52 -2.13
C ASP A 62 4.58 14.73 -1.38
N THR A 63 3.61 14.46 -0.52
CA THR A 63 2.84 15.54 0.14
C THR A 63 3.63 16.25 1.24
N VAL A 64 4.65 15.61 1.80
CA VAL A 64 5.51 16.18 2.84
C VAL A 64 6.57 17.07 2.20
N ARG A 65 7.17 16.63 1.09
CA ARG A 65 8.20 17.40 0.38
C ARG A 65 7.62 18.45 -0.58
N GLY A 66 6.33 18.35 -0.90
CA GLY A 66 5.66 19.25 -1.86
C GLY A 66 6.17 19.08 -3.30
N THR A 67 6.68 17.91 -3.65
CA THR A 67 7.30 17.62 -4.95
C THR A 67 6.60 16.45 -5.64
N VAL A 68 6.68 16.40 -6.97
CA VAL A 68 6.25 15.22 -7.74
C VAL A 68 7.29 14.13 -7.55
N ALA A 69 6.88 13.00 -6.95
CA ALA A 69 7.73 11.83 -6.77
C ALA A 69 7.90 11.05 -8.08
N ALA A 70 6.82 10.88 -8.85
CA ALA A 70 6.86 10.22 -10.15
C ALA A 70 5.66 10.59 -11.02
N VAL A 71 5.82 10.44 -12.33
CA VAL A 71 4.72 10.43 -13.30
C VAL A 71 4.79 9.13 -14.09
N LEU A 72 3.76 8.32 -13.99
CA LEU A 72 3.65 7.04 -14.67
C LEU A 72 2.76 7.19 -15.91
N PRO A 73 3.32 7.19 -17.12
CA PRO A 73 2.55 7.37 -18.35
C PRO A 73 1.49 6.28 -18.54
N HIS A 74 0.46 6.59 -19.30
CA HIS A 74 -0.50 5.58 -19.74
C HIS A 74 0.20 4.51 -20.60
N GLY A 75 -0.20 3.25 -20.45
CA GLY A 75 0.34 2.14 -21.26
C GLY A 75 1.72 1.61 -20.85
N THR A 76 2.36 2.17 -19.82
CA THR A 76 3.60 1.62 -19.25
C THR A 76 3.31 0.48 -18.28
N ASN A 77 4.34 -0.31 -17.92
CA ASN A 77 4.21 -1.49 -17.03
C ASN A 77 4.00 -1.07 -15.55
N ASN A 78 2.92 -0.32 -15.30
CA ASN A 78 2.52 0.16 -13.97
C ASN A 78 1.19 -0.45 -13.49
N GLY A 79 0.75 -1.54 -14.10
CA GLY A 79 -0.53 -2.20 -13.82
C GLY A 79 -0.67 -2.63 -12.36
N PHE A 80 0.43 -3.06 -11.74
CA PHE A 80 0.42 -3.46 -10.34
C PHE A 80 0.15 -2.27 -9.41
N ILE A 81 0.87 -1.16 -9.57
CA ILE A 81 0.64 0.06 -8.78
C ILE A 81 -0.81 0.50 -8.92
N ARG A 82 -1.33 0.60 -10.15
CA ARG A 82 -2.72 0.99 -10.41
C ARG A 82 -3.73 0.01 -9.79
N GLY A 83 -3.46 -1.29 -9.84
CA GLY A 83 -4.31 -2.33 -9.25
C GLY A 83 -4.42 -2.18 -7.73
N VAL A 84 -3.28 -2.02 -7.05
CA VAL A 84 -3.22 -1.80 -5.60
C VAL A 84 -3.99 -0.53 -5.21
N LEU A 85 -3.73 0.59 -5.89
CA LEU A 85 -4.36 1.87 -5.60
C LEU A 85 -5.88 1.85 -5.84
N ARG A 86 -6.35 1.18 -6.91
CA ARG A 86 -7.80 1.00 -7.14
C ARG A 86 -8.45 0.20 -6.02
N GLY A 87 -7.78 -0.84 -5.52
CA GLY A 87 -8.25 -1.63 -4.38
C GLY A 87 -8.39 -0.79 -3.12
N MET A 88 -7.40 0.05 -2.83
CA MET A 88 -7.43 0.96 -1.67
C MET A 88 -8.47 2.08 -1.84
N ALA A 89 -8.57 2.67 -3.03
CA ALA A 89 -9.59 3.70 -3.33
C ALA A 89 -11.02 3.13 -3.21
N ARG A 90 -11.23 1.89 -3.64
CA ARG A 90 -12.51 1.20 -3.47
C ARG A 90 -12.84 1.00 -1.98
N ASP A 91 -11.87 0.63 -1.16
CA ASP A 91 -12.07 0.45 0.29
C ASP A 91 -12.46 1.78 0.96
N ARG A 92 -11.81 2.89 0.59
CA ARG A 92 -12.21 4.24 1.02
C ARG A 92 -13.65 4.58 0.64
N LEU A 93 -14.02 4.30 -0.62
CA LEU A 93 -15.38 4.54 -1.12
C LEU A 93 -16.42 3.76 -0.31
N LEU A 94 -16.18 2.47 -0.05
CA LEU A 94 -17.08 1.61 0.71
C LEU A 94 -17.25 2.08 2.17
N ARG A 95 -16.24 2.74 2.73
CA ARG A 95 -16.26 3.28 4.10
C ARG A 95 -16.73 4.75 4.16
N GLY A 96 -17.05 5.36 3.03
CA GLY A 96 -17.48 6.76 2.95
C GLY A 96 -16.40 7.77 3.34
N VAL A 97 -15.11 7.39 3.25
CA VAL A 97 -14.00 8.30 3.55
C VAL A 97 -13.47 8.99 2.29
N GLY A 98 -12.92 10.19 2.47
CA GLY A 98 -12.45 11.05 1.38
C GLY A 98 -11.19 10.52 0.67
N ARG A 99 -10.82 11.20 -0.42
CA ARG A 99 -9.65 10.85 -1.25
C ARG A 99 -8.42 11.72 -0.98
N THR A 100 -8.52 12.67 -0.08
CA THR A 100 -7.51 13.72 0.14
C THR A 100 -6.31 13.26 0.94
N GLU A 101 -6.51 12.31 1.86
CA GLU A 101 -5.43 11.79 2.69
C GLU A 101 -4.39 11.02 1.86
N PRO A 102 -3.09 11.28 2.05
CA PRO A 102 -2.05 10.52 1.38
C PRO A 102 -1.97 9.08 1.91
N PHE A 103 -1.38 8.22 1.10
CA PHE A 103 -0.98 6.88 1.51
C PHE A 103 0.45 6.91 2.02
N ARG A 104 0.75 6.16 3.06
CA ARG A 104 2.09 6.07 3.62
C ARG A 104 2.82 4.85 3.09
N LEU A 105 3.89 5.09 2.33
CA LEU A 105 4.81 4.07 1.85
C LEU A 105 6.01 4.00 2.80
N THR A 106 6.28 2.84 3.40
CA THR A 106 7.34 2.66 4.40
C THR A 106 8.24 1.48 4.06
N LEU A 107 9.55 1.73 4.03
CA LEU A 107 10.60 0.72 3.95
C LEU A 107 11.18 0.48 5.34
N PHE A 108 11.28 -0.77 5.73
CA PHE A 108 11.85 -1.21 7.01
C PHE A 108 13.25 -1.80 6.83
N ALA A 109 14.01 -1.87 7.93
CA ALA A 109 15.38 -2.37 7.94
C ALA A 109 15.50 -3.88 7.60
N ASP A 110 14.44 -4.65 7.80
CA ASP A 110 14.34 -6.06 7.37
C ASP A 110 14.02 -6.20 5.87
N GLY A 111 13.97 -5.09 5.15
CA GLY A 111 13.63 -5.02 3.75
C GLY A 111 12.14 -5.11 3.45
N ALA A 112 11.26 -5.19 4.45
CA ALA A 112 9.81 -5.14 4.23
C ALA A 112 9.40 -3.77 3.67
N LEU A 113 8.42 -3.78 2.79
CA LEU A 113 7.83 -2.59 2.18
C LEU A 113 6.33 -2.64 2.33
N THR A 114 5.75 -1.60 2.94
CA THR A 114 4.31 -1.52 3.21
C THR A 114 3.70 -0.28 2.60
N LEU A 115 2.46 -0.40 2.15
CA LEU A 115 1.61 0.73 1.79
C LEU A 115 0.44 0.78 2.77
N PHE A 116 0.37 1.83 3.55
CA PHE A 116 -0.63 2.04 4.60
C PHE A 116 -1.59 3.17 4.21
N ASP A 117 -2.87 2.95 4.44
CA ASP A 117 -3.92 3.96 4.30
C ASP A 117 -4.38 4.43 5.69
N PRO A 118 -4.04 5.66 6.11
CA PRO A 118 -4.47 6.19 7.40
C PRO A 118 -5.99 6.30 7.53
N SER A 119 -6.70 6.56 6.42
CA SER A 119 -8.16 6.77 6.43
C SER A 119 -8.96 5.49 6.70
N THR A 120 -8.43 4.33 6.30
CA THR A 120 -9.11 3.03 6.45
C THR A 120 -8.40 2.09 7.41
N ALA A 121 -7.21 2.48 7.88
CA ALA A 121 -6.27 1.63 8.64
C ALA A 121 -5.85 0.36 7.87
N ARG A 122 -6.00 0.34 6.54
CA ARG A 122 -5.59 -0.77 5.70
C ARG A 122 -4.09 -0.74 5.48
N ASN A 123 -3.43 -1.87 5.72
CA ASN A 123 -2.02 -2.07 5.44
C ASN A 123 -1.82 -3.17 4.39
N ILE A 124 -0.96 -2.92 3.41
CA ILE A 124 -0.59 -3.88 2.36
C ILE A 124 0.91 -4.16 2.46
N GLU A 125 1.25 -5.44 2.64
CA GLU A 125 2.62 -5.95 2.58
C GLU A 125 3.01 -6.17 1.10
N LEU A 126 3.76 -5.25 0.52
CA LEU A 126 4.09 -5.28 -0.90
C LEU A 126 5.02 -6.42 -1.28
N GLY A 127 5.80 -6.93 -0.33
CA GLY A 127 6.65 -8.11 -0.50
C GLY A 127 5.88 -9.40 -0.83
N SER A 128 4.62 -9.49 -0.42
CA SER A 128 3.75 -10.65 -0.68
C SER A 128 3.40 -10.83 -2.17
N PHE A 129 3.63 -9.81 -3.00
CA PHE A 129 3.33 -9.83 -4.44
C PHE A 129 4.54 -10.12 -5.33
N GLY A 130 5.65 -10.52 -4.71
CA GLY A 130 6.90 -10.85 -5.42
C GLY A 130 7.84 -9.65 -5.62
N PRO A 131 9.12 -9.93 -5.97
CA PRO A 131 10.19 -8.94 -5.96
C PRO A 131 9.98 -7.82 -6.98
N THR A 132 9.53 -8.13 -8.19
CA THR A 132 9.29 -7.14 -9.26
C THR A 132 8.20 -6.14 -8.88
N ASN A 133 7.10 -6.63 -8.30
CA ASN A 133 5.99 -5.79 -7.87
C ASN A 133 6.37 -4.93 -6.66
N LYS A 134 7.12 -5.49 -5.71
CA LYS A 134 7.69 -4.73 -4.60
C LYS A 134 8.62 -3.63 -5.10
N GLN A 135 9.50 -3.93 -6.06
CA GLN A 135 10.46 -2.97 -6.60
C GLN A 135 9.78 -1.75 -7.24
N SER A 136 8.66 -1.95 -7.94
CA SER A 136 7.92 -0.84 -8.55
C SER A 136 7.44 0.22 -7.54
N PHE A 137 7.13 -0.18 -6.31
CA PHE A 137 6.85 0.75 -5.22
C PHE A 137 8.12 1.26 -4.52
N ALA A 138 9.16 0.42 -4.39
CA ALA A 138 10.43 0.84 -3.80
C ALA A 138 11.08 1.97 -4.60
N ASP A 139 10.95 1.95 -5.91
CA ASP A 139 11.45 3.00 -6.80
C ASP A 139 10.83 4.38 -6.48
N LEU A 140 9.59 4.41 -5.97
CA LEU A 140 8.96 5.66 -5.53
C LEU A 140 9.61 6.27 -4.28
N LEU A 141 10.29 5.46 -3.46
CA LEU A 141 11.08 5.96 -2.32
C LEU A 141 12.44 6.50 -2.78
N LEU A 142 13.02 5.90 -3.82
CA LEU A 142 14.39 6.17 -4.26
C LEU A 142 14.48 7.30 -5.28
N THR A 143 13.37 7.68 -5.93
CA THR A 143 13.36 8.74 -6.95
C THR A 143 13.59 10.11 -6.32
N HIS A 144 14.86 10.42 -6.11
CA HIS A 144 15.37 11.77 -5.82
C HIS A 144 15.69 12.54 -7.12
N ARG A 145 14.99 12.25 -8.20
CA ARG A 145 15.16 13.04 -9.42
C ARG A 145 14.24 14.26 -9.30
N PRO A 146 14.77 15.47 -9.15
CA PRO A 146 13.95 16.66 -9.31
C PRO A 146 13.40 16.62 -10.73
N VAL A 147 12.09 16.40 -10.87
CA VAL A 147 11.39 16.65 -12.14
C VAL A 147 11.60 18.15 -12.38
N PRO A 148 12.14 18.55 -13.54
CA PRO A 148 12.33 19.96 -13.85
C PRO A 148 11.00 20.67 -13.64
N SER A 149 11.03 21.79 -12.94
CA SER A 149 9.87 22.63 -12.67
C SER A 149 9.14 22.93 -13.98
N LYS A 150 7.83 23.14 -13.92
CA LYS A 150 7.01 23.48 -15.09
C LYS A 150 7.59 24.64 -15.92
N GLU A 151 8.35 25.54 -15.30
CA GLU A 151 9.09 26.63 -15.94
C GLU A 151 10.29 26.16 -16.77
N ALA A 152 10.98 25.09 -16.36
CA ALA A 152 12.10 24.55 -17.13
C ALA A 152 11.65 23.81 -18.39
N LEU A 153 10.40 23.35 -18.46
CA LEU A 153 9.78 22.74 -19.64
C LEU A 153 9.22 23.80 -20.61
N LEU A 154 8.90 25.00 -20.14
CA LEU A 154 8.40 26.11 -20.96
C LEU A 154 9.51 27.01 -21.49
N GLY A 155 10.73 26.93 -20.96
CA GLY A 155 11.88 27.75 -21.35
C GLY A 155 12.70 27.26 -22.55
N LYS A 156 12.20 26.27 -23.32
CA LYS A 156 12.84 25.78 -24.55
C LYS A 156 11.95 25.93 -25.79
N VAL A 157 11.28 27.06 -25.90
CA VAL A 157 10.70 27.52 -27.17
C VAL A 157 11.22 28.95 -27.37
N ASP A 158 12.47 29.04 -27.76
CA ASP A 158 13.02 30.25 -28.36
C ASP A 158 13.80 29.83 -29.61
N LEU A 159 13.22 30.27 -30.78
CA LEU A 159 13.79 30.53 -32.11
C LEU A 159 14.29 29.32 -32.90
#